data_79767a7876de78541d61eea275fa62e9
#
_entry.id   79767a7876de78541d61eea275fa62e9
#
_cell.length_a   1.000
_cell.length_b   1.000
_cell.length_c   1.000
_cell.angle_alpha   90.00
_cell.angle_beta   90.00
_cell.angle_gamma   90.00
#
_symmetry.space_group_name_H-M   'P 1'
#
loop_
_entity.id
_entity.type
_entity.pdbx_description
1 polymer ?
#
loop_
_entity_poly.entity_id
_entity_poly.type
_entity_poly.pdbx_seq_one_letter_code
_entity_poly.pdbx_strand_id
1 'polypeptide(L)'
;GHQDSVYSVSFSPDGKTIATASRDNTARLWDLQGNLLQEFKGHQSVVYSVSFSPDGKTIATGSWDKTARLWDLQGKLLQEFKGHQDSVWGVSFSPDGKTIATGSLDKTARLWDLQGKLLQEFKGHQDSVWGVSFSPDGKTIATASRDNTARLWDLQGNLLQEFKGHQGFVWGVSFSPDGKTIATASRDNTARLWDLQGKLLQEFKGHQDSVWGVSFSPDGKTIATASRDNTARLWDLQGNLLQEFKGHQGFVNSVSFSPDGKTIATGSWDKTARLWTVRNLDRVLKDGCAWVKDYLHNREVKLSYQERRLCDDI
;
A
#
# COMPACT_ATOMS: atom_id res chain seq x y z
N GLY A 1 20.14 8.95 0.15
CA GLY A 1 18.71 8.96 0.46
C GLY A 1 17.98 10.13 -0.20
N HIS A 2 16.66 10.17 -0.05
CA HIS A 2 15.87 11.33 -0.43
C HIS A 2 16.26 12.57 0.39
N GLN A 3 16.05 13.75 -0.18
CA GLN A 3 16.37 15.02 0.49
C GLN A 3 15.18 15.54 1.32
N ASP A 4 13.98 14.99 1.11
CA ASP A 4 12.76 15.35 1.82
C ASP A 4 11.87 14.12 2.05
N SER A 5 10.69 14.29 2.65
CA SER A 5 9.72 13.27 3.03
C SER A 5 9.46 12.26 1.92
N VAL A 6 9.39 10.97 2.28
CA VAL A 6 8.98 9.89 1.38
C VAL A 6 7.48 9.65 1.56
N TYR A 7 6.70 9.85 0.50
CA TYR A 7 5.25 9.76 0.53
C TYR A 7 4.71 8.41 0.12
N SER A 8 5.39 7.72 -0.78
CA SER A 8 4.92 6.43 -1.30
C SER A 8 6.08 5.46 -1.50
N VAL A 9 5.78 4.19 -1.31
CA VAL A 9 6.68 3.07 -1.59
C VAL A 9 5.92 1.98 -2.33
N SER A 10 6.59 1.31 -3.26
CA SER A 10 6.05 0.18 -4.02
C SER A 10 7.14 -0.84 -4.28
N PHE A 11 6.88 -2.13 -4.00
CA PHE A 11 7.75 -3.21 -4.43
C PHE A 11 7.58 -3.49 -5.92
N SER A 12 8.68 -3.88 -6.57
CA SER A 12 8.61 -4.49 -7.91
C SER A 12 7.88 -5.84 -7.83
N PRO A 13 7.20 -6.29 -8.91
CA PRO A 13 6.49 -7.57 -8.93
C PRO A 13 7.38 -8.79 -8.69
N ASP A 14 8.68 -8.70 -8.99
CA ASP A 14 9.66 -9.75 -8.71
C ASP A 14 10.25 -9.67 -7.29
N GLY A 15 9.87 -8.64 -6.52
CA GLY A 15 10.31 -8.42 -5.15
C GLY A 15 11.77 -8.02 -4.98
N LYS A 16 12.49 -7.69 -6.06
CA LYS A 16 13.95 -7.41 -5.99
C LYS A 16 14.29 -5.94 -5.82
N THR A 17 13.35 -5.05 -6.11
CA THR A 17 13.56 -3.60 -6.04
C THR A 17 12.37 -2.90 -5.40
N ILE A 18 12.59 -1.65 -4.98
CA ILE A 18 11.57 -0.80 -4.40
C ILE A 18 11.63 0.56 -5.10
N ALA A 19 10.48 1.05 -5.51
CA ALA A 19 10.31 2.43 -5.94
C ALA A 19 9.81 3.30 -4.79
N THR A 20 10.29 4.54 -4.71
CA THR A 20 9.89 5.54 -3.72
C THR A 20 9.53 6.86 -4.40
N ALA A 21 8.55 7.57 -3.84
CA ALA A 21 8.16 8.91 -4.27
C ALA A 21 8.37 9.91 -3.13
N SER A 22 8.87 11.12 -3.44
CA SER A 22 9.30 12.06 -2.42
C SER A 22 8.90 13.51 -2.69
N ARG A 23 8.85 14.27 -1.59
CA ARG A 23 8.70 15.72 -1.60
C ARG A 23 9.89 16.45 -2.24
N ASP A 24 11.01 15.77 -2.45
CA ASP A 24 12.17 16.31 -3.17
C ASP A 24 11.95 16.37 -4.70
N ASN A 25 10.71 16.18 -5.16
CA ASN A 25 10.27 16.21 -6.56
C ASN A 25 10.80 15.04 -7.39
N THR A 26 11.34 14.00 -6.76
CA THR A 26 11.87 12.82 -7.44
C THR A 26 11.13 11.55 -7.05
N ALA A 27 11.13 10.57 -7.94
CA ALA A 27 10.97 9.18 -7.56
C ALA A 27 12.33 8.48 -7.73
N ARG A 28 12.54 7.40 -6.98
CA ARG A 28 13.81 6.65 -7.00
C ARG A 28 13.57 5.16 -6.96
N LEU A 29 14.47 4.41 -7.60
CA LEU A 29 14.52 2.96 -7.60
C LEU A 29 15.72 2.50 -6.77
N TRP A 30 15.50 1.52 -5.90
CA TRP A 30 16.47 0.99 -4.96
C TRP A 30 16.54 -0.52 -5.04
N ASP A 31 17.71 -1.12 -4.82
CA ASP A 31 17.79 -2.53 -4.47
C ASP A 31 17.41 -2.76 -2.98
N LEU A 32 17.30 -4.03 -2.57
CA LEU A 32 16.94 -4.36 -1.18
C LEU A 32 18.07 -4.10 -0.18
N GLN A 33 19.29 -3.83 -0.64
CA GLN A 33 20.45 -3.44 0.15
C GLN A 33 20.49 -1.93 0.41
N GLY A 34 19.59 -1.16 -0.27
CA GLY A 34 19.48 0.30 -0.14
C GLY A 34 20.37 1.07 -1.09
N ASN A 35 20.94 0.42 -2.11
CA ASN A 35 21.69 1.11 -3.16
C ASN A 35 20.72 1.76 -4.15
N LEU A 36 21.00 3.00 -4.51
CA LEU A 36 20.25 3.73 -5.53
C LEU A 36 20.58 3.14 -6.91
N LEU A 37 19.56 2.64 -7.61
CA LEU A 37 19.68 2.11 -8.97
C LEU A 37 19.36 3.17 -10.01
N GLN A 38 18.29 3.97 -9.79
CA GLN A 38 17.85 5.01 -10.70
C GLN A 38 17.14 6.14 -9.96
N GLU A 39 17.28 7.36 -10.47
CA GLU A 39 16.53 8.55 -10.05
C GLU A 39 15.69 9.07 -11.23
N PHE A 40 14.38 9.25 -10.99
CA PHE A 40 13.43 9.74 -11.99
C PHE A 40 13.19 11.23 -11.76
N LYS A 41 13.80 12.04 -12.60
CA LYS A 41 13.75 13.51 -12.57
C LYS A 41 12.89 14.07 -13.69
N GLY A 42 12.12 15.09 -13.38
CA GLY A 42 11.31 15.78 -14.39
C GLY A 42 10.05 16.41 -13.85
N HIS A 43 9.44 15.81 -12.81
CA HIS A 43 8.33 16.48 -12.11
C HIS A 43 8.78 17.84 -11.57
N GLN A 44 7.90 18.84 -11.71
CA GLN A 44 8.17 20.22 -11.29
C GLN A 44 7.78 20.48 -9.84
N SER A 45 7.22 19.47 -9.17
CA SER A 45 6.79 19.56 -7.78
C SER A 45 6.78 18.17 -7.13
N VAL A 46 6.35 18.12 -5.86
CA VAL A 46 6.27 16.92 -5.02
C VAL A 46 5.73 15.71 -5.77
N VAL A 47 6.43 14.57 -5.67
CA VAL A 47 5.93 13.28 -6.16
C VAL A 47 5.26 12.55 -4.99
N TYR A 48 3.95 12.34 -5.08
CA TYR A 48 3.15 11.75 -4.02
C TYR A 48 3.01 10.25 -4.10
N SER A 49 2.97 9.71 -5.31
CA SER A 49 2.66 8.30 -5.51
C SER A 49 3.58 7.68 -6.54
N VAL A 50 3.89 6.42 -6.33
CA VAL A 50 4.62 5.57 -7.28
C VAL A 50 3.98 4.18 -7.32
N SER A 51 3.90 3.59 -8.51
CA SER A 51 3.38 2.25 -8.73
C SER A 51 4.18 1.57 -9.83
N PHE A 52 4.55 0.30 -9.63
CA PHE A 52 5.13 -0.52 -10.70
C PHE A 52 4.04 -1.03 -11.63
N SER A 53 4.39 -1.19 -12.91
CA SER A 53 3.59 -2.00 -13.84
C SER A 53 3.64 -3.47 -13.42
N PRO A 54 2.58 -4.27 -13.71
CA PRO A 54 2.55 -5.68 -13.34
C PRO A 54 3.67 -6.54 -13.95
N ASP A 55 4.22 -6.12 -15.10
CA ASP A 55 5.37 -6.78 -15.74
C ASP A 55 6.73 -6.29 -15.19
N GLY A 56 6.71 -5.32 -14.27
CA GLY A 56 7.89 -4.76 -13.63
C GLY A 56 8.80 -3.95 -14.53
N LYS A 57 8.38 -3.57 -15.75
CA LYS A 57 9.25 -2.87 -16.71
C LYS A 57 9.14 -1.36 -16.67
N THR A 58 8.07 -0.85 -16.07
CA THR A 58 7.82 0.60 -15.98
C THR A 58 7.32 0.97 -14.58
N ILE A 59 7.42 2.25 -14.26
CA ILE A 59 6.77 2.84 -13.09
C ILE A 59 5.90 4.03 -13.50
N ALA A 60 4.79 4.20 -12.79
CA ALA A 60 3.95 5.38 -12.86
C ALA A 60 4.16 6.25 -11.63
N THR A 61 4.15 7.57 -11.81
CA THR A 61 4.25 8.55 -10.72
C THR A 61 3.13 9.57 -10.79
N GLY A 62 2.63 10.03 -9.63
CA GLY A 62 1.68 11.13 -9.51
C GLY A 62 2.28 12.30 -8.76
N SER A 63 2.02 13.53 -9.20
CA SER A 63 2.69 14.73 -8.68
C SER A 63 1.75 15.90 -8.44
N TRP A 64 2.21 16.78 -7.56
CA TRP A 64 1.61 18.09 -7.31
C TRP A 64 1.68 19.02 -8.55
N ASP A 65 2.50 18.71 -9.53
CA ASP A 65 2.54 19.44 -10.80
C ASP A 65 1.32 19.17 -11.70
N LYS A 66 0.29 18.50 -11.17
CA LYS A 66 -1.00 18.14 -11.81
C LYS A 66 -0.87 17.08 -12.91
N THR A 67 0.26 16.40 -12.97
CA THR A 67 0.50 15.33 -13.95
C THR A 67 0.75 13.99 -13.29
N ALA A 68 0.43 12.93 -14.01
CA ALA A 68 1.05 11.64 -13.80
C ALA A 68 2.05 11.36 -14.93
N ARG A 69 3.06 10.54 -14.67
CA ARG A 69 4.09 10.20 -15.66
C ARG A 69 4.40 8.72 -15.65
N LEU A 70 4.73 8.18 -16.82
CA LEU A 70 5.19 6.82 -17.04
C LEU A 70 6.67 6.85 -17.43
N TRP A 71 7.46 6.00 -16.77
CA TRP A 71 8.90 5.92 -16.94
C TRP A 71 9.35 4.49 -17.22
N ASP A 72 10.36 4.28 -18.05
CA ASP A 72 11.11 3.02 -18.03
C ASP A 72 12.06 2.98 -16.81
N LEU A 73 12.62 1.80 -16.52
CA LEU A 73 13.52 1.64 -15.38
C LEU A 73 14.89 2.29 -15.57
N GLN A 74 15.20 2.80 -16.76
CA GLN A 74 16.40 3.57 -17.06
C GLN A 74 16.19 5.08 -16.84
N GLY A 75 15.00 5.48 -16.40
CA GLY A 75 14.67 6.87 -16.07
C GLY A 75 14.19 7.70 -17.27
N LYS A 76 13.96 7.07 -18.44
CA LYS A 76 13.39 7.75 -19.60
C LYS A 76 11.89 7.96 -19.39
N LEU A 77 11.43 9.19 -19.60
CA LEU A 77 10.01 9.50 -19.66
C LEU A 77 9.41 8.87 -20.91
N LEU A 78 8.42 8.00 -20.74
CA LEU A 78 7.68 7.34 -21.81
C LEU A 78 6.42 8.11 -22.16
N GLN A 79 5.67 8.58 -21.14
CA GLN A 79 4.42 9.30 -21.32
C GLN A 79 4.17 10.27 -20.16
N GLU A 80 3.54 11.41 -20.46
CA GLU A 80 2.99 12.35 -19.50
C GLU A 80 1.47 12.42 -19.64
N PHE A 81 0.74 12.22 -18.54
CA PHE A 81 -0.72 12.25 -18.49
C PHE A 81 -1.17 13.62 -17.99
N LYS A 82 -1.68 14.43 -18.90
CA LYS A 82 -2.17 15.80 -18.65
C LYS A 82 -3.68 15.87 -18.73
N GLY A 83 -4.26 16.69 -17.85
CA GLY A 83 -5.70 16.95 -17.89
C GLY A 83 -6.31 17.21 -16.53
N HIS A 84 -5.77 16.63 -15.46
CA HIS A 84 -6.19 17.00 -14.12
C HIS A 84 -6.01 18.50 -13.86
N GLN A 85 -6.98 19.10 -13.20
CA GLN A 85 -6.97 20.54 -12.91
C GLN A 85 -6.23 20.87 -11.62
N ASP A 86 -5.90 19.84 -10.81
CA ASP A 86 -5.15 19.96 -9.57
C ASP A 86 -4.23 18.74 -9.39
N SER A 87 -3.48 18.73 -8.30
CA SER A 87 -2.46 17.72 -7.96
C SER A 87 -2.94 16.29 -8.12
N VAL A 88 -2.09 15.44 -8.69
CA VAL A 88 -2.29 13.99 -8.77
C VAL A 88 -1.65 13.33 -7.55
N TRP A 89 -2.46 12.69 -6.70
CA TRP A 89 -2.00 12.07 -5.47
C TRP A 89 -1.86 10.56 -5.53
N GLY A 90 -2.76 9.90 -6.22
CA GLY A 90 -2.77 8.45 -6.35
C GLY A 90 -2.52 8.01 -7.78
N VAL A 91 -1.74 6.94 -7.96
CA VAL A 91 -1.60 6.25 -9.24
C VAL A 91 -1.67 4.73 -8.99
N SER A 92 -2.29 4.02 -9.90
CA SER A 92 -2.40 2.56 -9.88
C SER A 92 -2.43 2.01 -11.30
N PHE A 93 -1.65 0.98 -11.59
CA PHE A 93 -1.79 0.22 -12.84
C PHE A 93 -2.96 -0.74 -12.78
N SER A 94 -3.59 -0.97 -13.93
CA SER A 94 -4.48 -2.12 -14.10
C SER A 94 -3.69 -3.43 -14.02
N PRO A 95 -4.30 -4.54 -13.57
CA PRO A 95 -3.61 -5.84 -13.45
C PRO A 95 -3.05 -6.38 -14.78
N ASP A 96 -3.65 -6.00 -15.92
CA ASP A 96 -3.17 -6.36 -17.25
C ASP A 96 -2.08 -5.41 -17.78
N GLY A 97 -1.75 -4.35 -17.01
CA GLY A 97 -0.73 -3.37 -17.34
C GLY A 97 -1.06 -2.44 -18.50
N LYS A 98 -2.32 -2.41 -18.99
CA LYS A 98 -2.69 -1.63 -20.19
C LYS A 98 -3.22 -0.24 -19.89
N THR A 99 -3.62 0.01 -18.65
CA THR A 99 -4.19 1.29 -18.24
C THR A 99 -3.63 1.74 -16.89
N ILE A 100 -3.78 3.04 -16.62
CA ILE A 100 -3.41 3.65 -15.34
C ILE A 100 -4.62 4.42 -14.81
N ALA A 101 -4.93 4.23 -13.53
CA ALA A 101 -5.87 5.06 -12.80
C ALA A 101 -5.12 6.15 -12.01
N THR A 102 -5.68 7.35 -11.98
CA THR A 102 -5.15 8.49 -11.21
C THR A 102 -6.23 9.09 -10.32
N GLY A 103 -5.85 9.52 -9.10
CA GLY A 103 -6.70 10.29 -8.19
C GLY A 103 -6.14 11.69 -7.98
N SER A 104 -7.01 12.71 -7.95
CA SER A 104 -6.60 14.10 -7.91
C SER A 104 -7.38 14.95 -6.91
N LEU A 105 -6.73 16.03 -6.47
CA LEU A 105 -7.37 17.07 -5.67
C LEU A 105 -8.48 17.81 -6.44
N ASP A 106 -8.58 17.65 -7.76
CA ASP A 106 -9.68 18.18 -8.58
C ASP A 106 -11.02 17.42 -8.36
N LYS A 107 -11.08 16.55 -7.36
CA LYS A 107 -12.24 15.74 -6.93
C LYS A 107 -12.61 14.63 -7.89
N THR A 108 -11.73 14.31 -8.84
CA THR A 108 -11.94 13.23 -9.81
C THR A 108 -10.89 12.14 -9.71
N ALA A 109 -11.27 10.93 -10.12
CA ALA A 109 -10.32 9.95 -10.58
C ALA A 109 -10.43 9.82 -12.11
N ARG A 110 -9.35 9.39 -12.75
CA ARG A 110 -9.31 9.23 -14.21
C ARG A 110 -8.64 7.93 -14.60
N LEU A 111 -9.09 7.36 -15.71
CA LEU A 111 -8.54 6.19 -16.35
C LEU A 111 -7.90 6.59 -17.68
N TRP A 112 -6.66 6.15 -17.90
CA TRP A 112 -5.85 6.48 -19.06
C TRP A 112 -5.32 5.22 -19.73
N ASP A 113 -5.23 5.21 -21.06
CA ASP A 113 -4.34 4.26 -21.76
C ASP A 113 -2.86 4.70 -21.62
N LEU A 114 -1.95 3.79 -21.95
CA LEU A 114 -0.51 4.08 -21.83
C LEU A 114 0.01 5.12 -22.87
N GLN A 115 -0.81 5.50 -23.83
CA GLN A 115 -0.53 6.56 -24.81
C GLN A 115 -0.98 7.94 -24.33
N GLY A 116 -1.56 8.01 -23.11
CA GLY A 116 -2.00 9.26 -22.48
C GLY A 116 -3.41 9.71 -22.89
N LYS A 117 -4.18 8.86 -23.59
CA LYS A 117 -5.58 9.15 -23.89
C LYS A 117 -6.44 8.92 -22.67
N LEU A 118 -7.25 9.89 -22.31
CA LEU A 118 -8.29 9.74 -21.29
C LEU A 118 -9.37 8.77 -21.79
N LEU A 119 -9.55 7.68 -21.06
CA LEU A 119 -10.58 6.68 -21.34
C LEU A 119 -11.88 6.95 -20.57
N GLN A 120 -11.74 7.33 -19.28
CA GLN A 120 -12.87 7.60 -18.40
C GLN A 120 -12.51 8.61 -17.31
N GLU A 121 -13.49 9.42 -16.92
CA GLU A 121 -13.43 10.30 -15.75
C GLU A 121 -14.52 9.89 -14.75
N PHE A 122 -14.10 9.65 -13.49
CA PHE A 122 -14.97 9.24 -12.38
C PHE A 122 -15.32 10.47 -11.55
N LYS A 123 -16.57 10.94 -11.70
CA LYS A 123 -17.11 12.11 -11.01
C LYS A 123 -18.12 11.72 -9.95
N GLY A 124 -18.12 12.43 -8.84
CA GLY A 124 -19.12 12.23 -7.78
C GLY A 124 -18.60 12.50 -6.39
N HIS A 125 -17.31 12.28 -6.13
CA HIS A 125 -16.71 12.71 -4.87
C HIS A 125 -16.91 14.21 -4.66
N GLN A 126 -17.19 14.59 -3.41
CA GLN A 126 -17.46 15.99 -3.04
C GLN A 126 -16.18 16.75 -2.70
N ASP A 127 -15.06 16.03 -2.52
CA ASP A 127 -13.74 16.60 -2.20
C ASP A 127 -12.64 15.76 -2.86
N SER A 128 -11.40 16.12 -2.66
CA SER A 128 -10.18 15.54 -3.22
C SER A 128 -10.17 14.02 -3.20
N VAL A 129 -9.75 13.40 -4.30
CA VAL A 129 -9.51 11.96 -4.41
C VAL A 129 -8.01 11.70 -4.22
N TRP A 130 -7.66 10.95 -3.18
CA TRP A 130 -6.27 10.68 -2.83
C TRP A 130 -5.80 9.29 -3.21
N GLY A 131 -6.59 8.29 -2.88
CA GLY A 131 -6.25 6.89 -3.16
C GLY A 131 -7.02 6.36 -4.36
N VAL A 132 -6.36 5.54 -5.16
CA VAL A 132 -6.97 4.75 -6.23
C VAL A 132 -6.38 3.35 -6.22
N SER A 133 -7.20 2.35 -6.47
CA SER A 133 -6.79 0.95 -6.55
C SER A 133 -7.66 0.20 -7.54
N PHE A 134 -7.05 -0.57 -8.42
CA PHE A 134 -7.79 -1.52 -9.27
C PHE A 134 -8.16 -2.77 -8.49
N SER A 135 -9.31 -3.36 -8.83
CA SER A 135 -9.62 -4.73 -8.46
C SER A 135 -8.66 -5.71 -9.14
N PRO A 136 -8.35 -6.88 -8.53
CA PRO A 136 -7.42 -7.86 -9.10
C PRO A 136 -7.87 -8.41 -10.47
N ASP A 137 -9.17 -8.41 -10.76
CA ASP A 137 -9.72 -8.80 -12.06
C ASP A 137 -9.73 -7.66 -13.09
N GLY A 138 -9.32 -6.45 -12.68
CA GLY A 138 -9.24 -5.26 -13.52
C GLY A 138 -10.57 -4.67 -13.96
N LYS A 139 -11.71 -5.11 -13.38
CA LYS A 139 -13.05 -4.68 -13.83
C LYS A 139 -13.60 -3.47 -13.08
N THR A 140 -13.05 -3.18 -11.92
CA THR A 140 -13.49 -2.07 -11.07
C THR A 140 -12.33 -1.28 -10.51
N ILE A 141 -12.62 -0.06 -10.07
CA ILE A 141 -11.68 0.84 -9.41
C ILE A 141 -12.29 1.28 -8.08
N ALA A 142 -11.51 1.20 -7.01
CA ALA A 142 -11.84 1.81 -5.74
C ALA A 142 -11.12 3.16 -5.61
N THR A 143 -11.82 4.14 -5.04
CA THR A 143 -11.28 5.49 -4.77
C THR A 143 -11.46 5.86 -3.31
N ALA A 144 -10.51 6.61 -2.75
CA ALA A 144 -10.56 7.16 -1.38
C ALA A 144 -10.55 8.68 -1.43
N SER A 145 -11.38 9.34 -0.62
CA SER A 145 -11.58 10.78 -0.72
C SER A 145 -11.59 11.50 0.64
N ARG A 146 -11.26 12.78 0.54
CA ARG A 146 -11.42 13.78 1.62
C ARG A 146 -12.87 14.01 2.02
N ASP A 147 -13.85 13.57 1.24
CA ASP A 147 -15.26 13.60 1.59
C ASP A 147 -15.68 12.56 2.64
N ASN A 148 -14.72 11.88 3.28
CA ASN A 148 -14.85 10.83 4.29
C ASN A 148 -15.42 9.52 3.74
N THR A 149 -15.44 9.33 2.43
CA THR A 149 -15.93 8.11 1.79
C THR A 149 -14.87 7.43 0.94
N ALA A 150 -15.03 6.13 0.74
CA ALA A 150 -14.45 5.43 -0.38
C ALA A 150 -15.58 5.02 -1.33
N ARG A 151 -15.27 4.84 -2.60
CA ARG A 151 -16.25 4.47 -3.64
C ARG A 151 -15.71 3.40 -4.56
N LEU A 152 -16.61 2.55 -5.03
CA LEU A 152 -16.36 1.52 -6.03
C LEU A 152 -17.04 1.90 -7.34
N TRP A 153 -16.32 1.80 -8.44
CA TRP A 153 -16.76 2.19 -9.78
C TRP A 153 -16.53 1.06 -10.77
N ASP A 154 -17.41 0.89 -11.74
CA ASP A 154 -17.07 0.16 -12.96
C ASP A 154 -16.18 1.01 -13.89
N LEU A 155 -15.59 0.40 -14.93
CA LEU A 155 -14.72 1.13 -15.87
C LEU A 155 -15.49 2.08 -16.80
N GLN A 156 -16.82 2.04 -16.81
CA GLN A 156 -17.69 2.96 -17.53
C GLN A 156 -18.01 4.22 -16.72
N GLY A 157 -17.56 4.29 -15.46
CA GLY A 157 -17.73 5.43 -14.56
C GLY A 157 -19.03 5.36 -13.75
N ASN A 158 -19.75 4.24 -13.76
CA ASN A 158 -20.90 4.07 -12.91
C ASN A 158 -20.47 3.78 -11.46
N LEU A 159 -21.09 4.47 -10.51
CA LEU A 159 -20.93 4.21 -9.09
C LEU A 159 -21.63 2.89 -8.74
N LEU A 160 -20.86 1.90 -8.29
CA LEU A 160 -21.37 0.60 -7.85
C LEU A 160 -21.69 0.60 -6.35
N GLN A 161 -20.80 1.21 -5.53
CA GLN A 161 -20.96 1.25 -4.08
C GLN A 161 -20.27 2.47 -3.49
N GLU A 162 -20.86 3.01 -2.42
CA GLU A 162 -20.25 4.03 -1.57
C GLU A 162 -20.04 3.48 -0.15
N PHE A 163 -18.82 3.57 0.37
CA PHE A 163 -18.44 3.08 1.70
C PHE A 163 -18.45 4.25 2.67
N LYS A 164 -19.48 4.32 3.51
CA LYS A 164 -19.71 5.35 4.51
C LYS A 164 -19.49 4.84 5.92
N GLY A 165 -18.94 5.70 6.78
CA GLY A 165 -18.81 5.38 8.20
C GLY A 165 -17.57 5.98 8.83
N HIS A 166 -16.49 6.20 8.07
CA HIS A 166 -15.34 6.94 8.57
C HIS A 166 -15.75 8.34 9.04
N GLN A 167 -15.20 8.77 10.18
CA GLN A 167 -15.45 10.08 10.78
C GLN A 167 -14.36 11.11 10.39
N GLY A 168 -13.54 10.80 9.44
CA GLY A 168 -12.48 11.63 8.88
C GLY A 168 -12.12 11.22 7.47
N PHE A 169 -11.31 12.03 6.83
CA PHE A 169 -10.85 11.82 5.45
C PHE A 169 -10.36 10.39 5.23
N VAL A 170 -10.72 9.78 4.10
CA VAL A 170 -10.18 8.50 3.67
C VAL A 170 -8.98 8.74 2.76
N TRP A 171 -7.78 8.36 3.24
CA TRP A 171 -6.52 8.60 2.55
C TRP A 171 -6.15 7.52 1.56
N GLY A 172 -6.37 6.26 1.95
CA GLY A 172 -5.94 5.10 1.18
C GLY A 172 -7.03 4.07 1.03
N VAL A 173 -6.94 3.32 -0.05
CA VAL A 173 -7.80 2.18 -0.35
C VAL A 173 -6.98 1.08 -1.01
N SER A 174 -7.27 -0.18 -0.69
CA SER A 174 -6.62 -1.35 -1.25
C SER A 174 -7.64 -2.48 -1.40
N PHE A 175 -7.63 -3.17 -2.53
CA PHE A 175 -8.38 -4.41 -2.70
C PHE A 175 -7.66 -5.58 -2.04
N SER A 176 -8.43 -6.55 -1.52
CA SER A 176 -7.91 -7.87 -1.21
C SER A 176 -7.48 -8.61 -2.48
N PRO A 177 -6.46 -9.51 -2.42
CA PRO A 177 -5.99 -10.23 -3.59
C PRO A 177 -7.05 -11.10 -4.27
N ASP A 178 -8.06 -11.55 -3.53
CA ASP A 178 -9.22 -12.30 -4.07
C ASP A 178 -10.32 -11.41 -4.64
N GLY A 179 -10.17 -10.08 -4.51
CA GLY A 179 -11.11 -9.08 -5.01
C GLY A 179 -12.45 -9.02 -4.28
N LYS A 180 -12.62 -9.68 -3.13
CA LYS A 180 -13.92 -9.75 -2.43
C LYS A 180 -14.13 -8.68 -1.38
N THR A 181 -13.05 -8.04 -0.94
CA THR A 181 -13.08 -7.00 0.08
C THR A 181 -12.19 -5.82 -0.29
N ILE A 182 -12.44 -4.69 0.34
CA ILE A 182 -11.53 -3.54 0.31
C ILE A 182 -11.16 -3.13 1.72
N ALA A 183 -9.94 -2.65 1.89
CA ALA A 183 -9.48 -1.98 3.09
C ALA A 183 -9.35 -0.48 2.84
N THR A 184 -9.71 0.33 3.84
CA THR A 184 -9.60 1.78 3.82
C THR A 184 -8.80 2.29 5.00
N ALA A 185 -8.05 3.39 4.81
CA ALA A 185 -7.27 4.06 5.83
C ALA A 185 -7.78 5.49 6.02
N SER A 186 -7.95 5.95 7.27
CA SER A 186 -8.62 7.21 7.54
C SER A 186 -7.93 8.09 8.58
N ARG A 187 -8.21 9.39 8.45
CA ARG A 187 -7.88 10.42 9.44
C ARG A 187 -8.53 10.19 10.81
N ASP A 188 -9.56 9.35 10.90
CA ASP A 188 -10.20 8.99 12.18
C ASP A 188 -9.36 8.00 13.02
N ASN A 189 -8.10 7.80 12.68
CA ASN A 189 -7.11 6.93 13.33
C ASN A 189 -7.41 5.43 13.16
N THR A 190 -8.33 5.07 12.26
CA THR A 190 -8.70 3.67 12.00
C THR A 190 -8.41 3.27 10.56
N ALA A 191 -8.20 1.97 10.36
CA ALA A 191 -8.43 1.32 9.09
C ALA A 191 -9.68 0.46 9.19
N ARG A 192 -10.35 0.20 8.06
CA ARG A 192 -11.59 -0.60 8.02
C ARG A 192 -11.56 -1.56 6.85
N LEU A 193 -12.17 -2.72 7.08
CA LEU A 193 -12.39 -3.76 6.08
C LEU A 193 -13.89 -3.81 5.74
N TRP A 194 -14.18 -3.85 4.44
CA TRP A 194 -15.54 -3.82 3.90
C TRP A 194 -15.74 -4.95 2.89
N ASP A 195 -16.94 -5.53 2.84
CA ASP A 195 -17.35 -6.28 1.65
C ASP A 195 -17.72 -5.31 0.49
N LEU A 196 -17.86 -5.84 -0.72
CA LEU A 196 -18.18 -5.01 -1.89
C LEU A 196 -19.63 -4.47 -1.89
N GLN A 197 -20.48 -4.91 -0.96
CA GLN A 197 -21.84 -4.42 -0.73
C GLN A 197 -21.87 -3.25 0.27
N GLY A 198 -20.69 -2.85 0.79
CA GLY A 198 -20.56 -1.72 1.71
C GLY A 198 -20.77 -2.06 3.18
N LYS A 199 -20.89 -3.36 3.53
CA LYS A 199 -20.96 -3.79 4.92
C LYS A 199 -19.59 -3.72 5.56
N LEU A 200 -19.49 -3.07 6.71
CA LEU A 200 -18.30 -3.09 7.54
C LEU A 200 -18.11 -4.50 8.12
N LEU A 201 -16.96 -5.12 7.80
CA LEU A 201 -16.57 -6.43 8.30
C LEU A 201 -15.71 -6.31 9.56
N GLN A 202 -14.75 -5.37 9.56
CA GLN A 202 -13.82 -5.16 10.67
C GLN A 202 -13.35 -3.71 10.74
N GLU A 203 -13.10 -3.23 11.96
CA GLU A 203 -12.44 -1.96 12.24
C GLU A 203 -11.13 -2.21 13.00
N PHE A 204 -10.01 -1.68 12.48
CA PHE A 204 -8.67 -1.82 13.05
C PHE A 204 -8.37 -0.58 13.88
N LYS A 205 -8.44 -0.73 15.21
CA LYS A 205 -8.22 0.33 16.19
C LYS A 205 -6.90 0.15 16.93
N GLY A 206 -6.24 1.26 17.23
CA GLY A 206 -5.03 1.23 18.06
C GLY A 206 -4.01 2.28 17.66
N HIS A 207 -3.97 2.70 16.38
CA HIS A 207 -3.16 3.85 15.99
C HIS A 207 -3.57 5.09 16.79
N GLN A 208 -2.57 5.90 17.16
CA GLN A 208 -2.77 7.10 18.00
C GLN A 208 -2.98 8.37 17.17
N ASP A 209 -2.81 8.29 15.84
CA ASP A 209 -3.04 9.37 14.88
C ASP A 209 -3.48 8.78 13.54
N SER A 210 -3.80 9.63 12.59
CA SER A 210 -4.33 9.31 11.27
C SER A 210 -3.64 8.12 10.60
N VAL A 211 -4.42 7.20 10.07
CA VAL A 211 -3.94 6.09 9.23
C VAL A 211 -3.94 6.57 7.78
N TRP A 212 -2.77 6.60 7.16
CA TRP A 212 -2.57 7.14 5.80
C TRP A 212 -2.51 6.09 4.73
N GLY A 213 -1.90 4.96 5.03
CA GLY A 213 -1.71 3.87 4.10
C GLY A 213 -2.29 2.55 4.60
N VAL A 214 -2.76 1.74 3.68
CA VAL A 214 -3.24 0.38 3.92
C VAL A 214 -2.85 -0.50 2.74
N SER A 215 -2.43 -1.73 3.03
CA SER A 215 -2.06 -2.74 2.04
C SER A 215 -2.41 -4.13 2.54
N PHE A 216 -2.99 -4.95 1.68
CA PHE A 216 -3.17 -6.38 1.96
C PHE A 216 -1.86 -7.14 1.75
N SER A 217 -1.65 -8.20 2.54
CA SER A 217 -0.65 -9.22 2.22
C SER A 217 -1.03 -9.97 0.94
N PRO A 218 -0.06 -10.50 0.17
CA PRO A 218 -0.34 -11.22 -1.08
C PRO A 218 -1.22 -12.46 -0.90
N ASP A 219 -1.20 -13.09 0.28
CA ASP A 219 -2.08 -14.22 0.64
C ASP A 219 -3.47 -13.80 1.13
N GLY A 220 -3.70 -12.49 1.26
CA GLY A 220 -4.96 -11.91 1.72
C GLY A 220 -5.32 -12.14 3.19
N LYS A 221 -4.39 -12.69 4.00
CA LYS A 221 -4.68 -13.05 5.39
C LYS A 221 -4.41 -11.94 6.41
N THR A 222 -3.62 -10.94 6.02
CA THR A 222 -3.25 -9.83 6.89
C THR A 222 -3.34 -8.49 6.17
N ILE A 223 -3.40 -7.43 6.96
CA ILE A 223 -3.39 -6.04 6.49
C ILE A 223 -2.27 -5.29 7.20
N ALA A 224 -1.49 -4.55 6.44
CA ALA A 224 -0.54 -3.59 6.97
C ALA A 224 -1.12 -2.18 6.91
N THR A 225 -0.88 -1.38 7.95
CA THR A 225 -1.28 0.03 8.03
C THR A 225 -0.09 0.92 8.32
N ALA A 226 -0.11 2.13 7.79
CA ALA A 226 0.88 3.18 8.02
C ALA A 226 0.21 4.39 8.66
N SER A 227 0.82 4.97 9.71
CA SER A 227 0.18 6.02 10.49
C SER A 227 1.09 7.20 10.79
N ARG A 228 0.43 8.32 10.99
CA ARG A 228 1.01 9.57 11.47
C ARG A 228 1.54 9.47 12.91
N ASP A 229 1.23 8.39 13.64
CA ASP A 229 1.83 8.07 14.94
C ASP A 229 3.28 7.55 14.85
N ASN A 230 3.92 7.66 13.67
CA ASN A 230 5.28 7.23 13.34
C ASN A 230 5.47 5.71 13.31
N THR A 231 4.38 4.94 13.29
CA THR A 231 4.43 3.47 13.24
C THR A 231 3.75 2.91 11.99
N ALA A 232 4.15 1.72 11.61
CA ALA A 232 3.33 0.83 10.80
C ALA A 232 2.93 -0.38 11.64
N ARG A 233 1.80 -0.99 11.31
CA ARG A 233 1.25 -2.14 12.04
C ARG A 233 0.76 -3.21 11.11
N LEU A 234 0.86 -4.45 11.56
CA LEU A 234 0.35 -5.64 10.90
C LEU A 234 -0.81 -6.20 11.72
N TRP A 235 -1.90 -6.53 11.06
CA TRP A 235 -3.14 -7.01 11.66
C TRP A 235 -3.60 -8.28 10.97
N ASP A 236 -4.23 -9.21 11.72
CA ASP A 236 -5.08 -10.22 11.10
C ASP A 236 -6.44 -9.62 10.68
N LEU A 237 -7.23 -10.38 9.92
CA LEU A 237 -8.54 -9.90 9.46
C LEU A 237 -9.61 -9.85 10.58
N GLN A 238 -9.31 -10.37 11.78
CA GLN A 238 -10.14 -10.27 12.98
C GLN A 238 -9.85 -9.00 13.78
N GLY A 239 -8.84 -8.20 13.37
CA GLY A 239 -8.46 -6.94 14.02
C GLY A 239 -7.42 -7.10 15.12
N ASN A 240 -6.83 -8.28 15.29
CA ASN A 240 -5.76 -8.48 16.25
C ASN A 240 -4.45 -7.91 15.72
N LEU A 241 -3.74 -7.16 16.56
CA LEU A 241 -2.41 -6.64 16.25
C LEU A 241 -1.40 -7.79 16.30
N LEU A 242 -0.79 -8.10 15.16
CA LEU A 242 0.23 -9.15 15.05
C LEU A 242 1.65 -8.61 15.27
N GLN A 243 1.92 -7.42 14.72
CA GLN A 243 3.25 -6.81 14.82
C GLN A 243 3.15 -5.29 14.71
N GLU A 244 3.98 -4.58 15.48
CA GLU A 244 4.17 -3.14 15.36
C GLU A 244 5.59 -2.84 14.91
N PHE A 245 5.74 -1.97 13.91
CA PHE A 245 7.01 -1.57 13.32
C PHE A 245 7.34 -0.16 13.80
N LYS A 246 8.26 -0.06 14.79
CA LYS A 246 8.73 1.18 15.40
C LYS A 246 10.16 1.49 14.96
N GLY A 247 10.45 2.77 14.72
CA GLY A 247 11.79 3.23 14.41
C GLY A 247 11.83 4.46 13.51
N HIS A 248 10.78 4.71 12.71
CA HIS A 248 10.66 5.98 12.00
C HIS A 248 10.59 7.14 13.00
N GLN A 249 11.25 8.26 12.64
CA GLN A 249 11.27 9.49 13.42
C GLN A 249 10.32 10.56 12.87
N GLY A 250 9.42 10.17 11.97
CA GLY A 250 8.38 11.00 11.35
C GLY A 250 7.23 10.15 10.87
N PHE A 251 6.15 10.80 10.46
CA PHE A 251 4.92 10.16 10.00
C PHE A 251 5.20 9.09 8.96
N VAL A 252 4.58 7.91 9.12
CA VAL A 252 4.62 6.84 8.12
C VAL A 252 3.44 7.00 7.18
N ASN A 253 3.72 7.32 5.91
CA ASN A 253 2.69 7.67 4.93
C ASN A 253 2.20 6.49 4.11
N SER A 254 3.09 5.55 3.86
CA SER A 254 2.84 4.45 2.92
C SER A 254 3.41 3.15 3.44
N VAL A 255 2.74 2.07 3.09
CA VAL A 255 3.15 0.70 3.36
C VAL A 255 2.87 -0.16 2.14
N SER A 256 3.78 -1.07 1.82
CA SER A 256 3.66 -2.02 0.72
C SER A 256 4.26 -3.36 1.13
N PHE A 257 3.57 -4.46 0.84
CA PHE A 257 4.13 -5.80 1.02
C PHE A 257 5.04 -6.19 -0.15
N SER A 258 6.07 -6.95 0.15
CA SER A 258 6.79 -7.71 -0.88
C SER A 258 5.88 -8.79 -1.47
N PRO A 259 6.09 -9.20 -2.74
CA PRO A 259 5.25 -10.21 -3.39
C PRO A 259 5.23 -11.57 -2.68
N ASP A 260 6.28 -11.90 -1.93
CA ASP A 260 6.35 -13.12 -1.12
C ASP A 260 5.72 -12.97 0.29
N GLY A 261 5.23 -11.78 0.64
CA GLY A 261 4.61 -11.47 1.91
C GLY A 261 5.54 -11.44 3.12
N LYS A 262 6.86 -11.62 2.93
CA LYS A 262 7.81 -11.75 4.04
C LYS A 262 8.40 -10.42 4.51
N THR A 263 8.22 -9.36 3.72
CA THR A 263 8.77 -8.04 4.00
C THR A 263 7.71 -6.97 3.76
N ILE A 264 7.77 -5.91 4.56
CA ILE A 264 7.01 -4.69 4.35
C ILE A 264 7.99 -3.55 4.09
N ALA A 265 7.72 -2.74 3.08
CA ALA A 265 8.37 -1.45 2.89
C ALA A 265 7.49 -0.34 3.46
N THR A 266 8.11 0.67 4.08
CA THR A 266 7.43 1.87 4.57
C THR A 266 8.13 3.13 4.09
N GLY A 267 7.37 4.18 3.77
CA GLY A 267 7.86 5.51 3.45
C GLY A 267 7.47 6.52 4.53
N SER A 268 8.40 7.40 4.90
CA SER A 268 8.20 8.31 6.04
C SER A 268 8.65 9.75 5.78
N TRP A 269 8.05 10.66 6.56
CA TRP A 269 8.48 12.05 6.63
C TRP A 269 9.89 12.23 7.20
N ASP A 270 10.46 11.18 7.81
CA ASP A 270 11.89 11.21 8.23
C ASP A 270 12.87 11.10 7.04
N LYS A 271 12.37 11.24 5.80
CA LYS A 271 13.13 11.19 4.53
C LYS A 271 13.68 9.81 4.18
N THR A 272 13.20 8.78 4.87
CA THR A 272 13.65 7.40 4.65
C THR A 272 12.53 6.49 4.17
N ALA A 273 12.92 5.47 3.43
CA ALA A 273 12.16 4.25 3.29
C ALA A 273 12.86 3.15 4.12
N ARG A 274 12.10 2.27 4.73
CA ARG A 274 12.62 1.15 5.54
C ARG A 274 11.99 -0.16 5.13
N LEU A 275 12.75 -1.23 5.31
CA LEU A 275 12.31 -2.60 5.15
C LEU A 275 12.18 -3.27 6.51
N TRP A 276 11.10 -4.02 6.67
CA TRP A 276 10.77 -4.71 7.92
C TRP A 276 10.43 -6.16 7.61
N THR A 277 11.00 -7.08 8.37
CA THR A 277 10.62 -8.49 8.26
C THR A 277 9.26 -8.72 8.91
N VAL A 278 8.36 -9.34 8.19
CA VAL A 278 7.10 -9.84 8.71
C VAL A 278 7.39 -11.13 9.50
N ARG A 279 7.09 -11.11 10.79
CA ARG A 279 7.22 -12.30 11.63
C ARG A 279 6.03 -13.22 11.34
N ASN A 280 6.31 -14.35 10.73
CA ASN A 280 5.33 -15.42 10.62
C ASN A 280 5.34 -16.20 11.93
N LEU A 281 4.21 -16.26 12.64
CA LEU A 281 4.09 -16.99 13.89
C LEU A 281 4.52 -18.46 13.73
N ASP A 282 4.11 -19.09 12.62
CA ASP A 282 4.50 -20.48 12.33
C ASP A 282 6.01 -20.66 12.21
N ARG A 283 6.70 -19.67 11.62
CA ARG A 283 8.16 -19.69 11.50
C ARG A 283 8.81 -19.43 12.84
N VAL A 284 8.32 -18.47 13.62
CA VAL A 284 8.84 -18.18 14.98
C VAL A 284 8.64 -19.40 15.87
N LEU A 285 7.51 -20.09 15.77
CA LEU A 285 7.24 -21.33 16.49
C LEU A 285 8.18 -22.43 16.01
N LYS A 286 8.34 -22.63 14.70
CA LYS A 286 9.27 -23.62 14.13
C LYS A 286 10.73 -23.35 14.56
N ASP A 287 11.18 -22.11 14.43
CA ASP A 287 12.53 -21.71 14.84
C ASP A 287 12.70 -21.88 16.37
N GLY A 288 11.70 -21.50 17.16
CA GLY A 288 11.65 -21.71 18.61
C GLY A 288 11.66 -23.20 18.99
N CYS A 289 10.85 -24.00 18.31
CA CYS A 289 10.81 -25.44 18.51
C CYS A 289 12.11 -26.14 18.10
N ALA A 290 12.71 -25.71 16.98
CA ALA A 290 14.02 -26.21 16.57
C ALA A 290 15.10 -25.91 17.63
N TRP A 291 15.07 -24.72 18.24
CA TRP A 291 16.01 -24.30 19.27
C TRP A 291 15.86 -25.07 20.59
N VAL A 292 14.60 -25.40 20.99
CA VAL A 292 14.35 -26.15 22.25
C VAL A 292 14.26 -27.66 22.06
N LYS A 293 14.39 -28.16 20.82
CA LYS A 293 14.20 -29.56 20.49
C LYS A 293 15.06 -30.50 21.36
N ASP A 294 16.33 -30.19 21.48
CA ASP A 294 17.27 -31.01 22.28
C ASP A 294 16.90 -30.99 23.75
N TYR A 295 16.42 -29.85 24.27
CA TYR A 295 15.94 -29.72 25.64
C TYR A 295 14.67 -30.54 25.88
N LEU A 296 13.70 -30.47 24.99
CA LEU A 296 12.42 -31.21 25.10
C LEU A 296 12.63 -32.72 25.02
N HIS A 297 13.66 -33.19 24.29
CA HIS A 297 13.97 -34.62 24.15
C HIS A 297 15.02 -35.11 25.15
N ASN A 298 15.61 -34.24 25.96
CA ASN A 298 16.57 -34.62 26.98
C ASN A 298 15.89 -35.41 28.12
N ARG A 299 16.25 -36.69 28.29
CA ARG A 299 15.67 -37.58 29.32
C ARG A 299 16.05 -37.20 30.75
N GLU A 300 17.10 -36.43 30.92
CA GLU A 300 17.55 -35.93 32.26
C GLU A 300 16.67 -34.79 32.76
N VAL A 301 15.98 -34.10 31.86
CA VAL A 301 15.05 -33.03 32.22
C VAL A 301 13.68 -33.62 32.59
N LYS A 302 13.20 -33.27 33.78
CA LYS A 302 11.89 -33.72 34.28
C LYS A 302 10.78 -32.93 33.58
N LEU A 303 10.38 -33.34 32.38
CA LEU A 303 9.24 -32.79 31.63
C LEU A 303 8.11 -33.81 31.57
N SER A 304 6.87 -33.32 31.63
CA SER A 304 5.67 -34.12 31.41
C SER A 304 5.59 -34.62 29.96
N TYR A 305 4.77 -35.60 29.68
CA TYR A 305 4.51 -36.10 28.33
C TYR A 305 4.01 -34.97 27.40
N GLN A 306 3.15 -34.08 27.89
CA GLN A 306 2.59 -32.97 27.14
C GLN A 306 3.67 -31.91 26.81
N GLU A 307 4.53 -31.57 27.77
CA GLU A 307 5.61 -30.63 27.58
C GLU A 307 6.65 -31.13 26.54
N ARG A 308 6.93 -32.44 26.50
CA ARG A 308 7.82 -33.04 25.50
C ARG A 308 7.28 -32.96 24.10
N ARG A 309 5.97 -32.93 23.94
CA ARG A 309 5.28 -32.89 22.64
C ARG A 309 4.85 -31.50 22.19
N LEU A 310 5.29 -30.45 22.90
CA LEU A 310 4.90 -29.06 22.62
C LEU A 310 5.16 -28.64 21.16
N CYS A 311 6.09 -29.29 20.49
CA CYS A 311 6.50 -28.97 19.13
C CYS A 311 6.21 -30.08 18.10
N ASP A 312 5.45 -31.10 18.46
CA ASP A 312 5.20 -32.22 17.54
C ASP A 312 4.25 -31.85 16.40
N ASP A 313 3.40 -30.84 16.59
CA ASP A 313 2.38 -30.41 15.63
C ASP A 313 2.76 -29.09 14.90
N ILE A 314 4.00 -28.63 15.04
CA ILE A 314 4.57 -27.41 14.44
C ILE A 314 5.66 -27.81 13.44
#